data_17078d7456259531da350414af7dc152
#
_entry.id   17078d7456259531da350414af7dc152
#
_cell.length_a   1.000
_cell.length_b   1.000
_cell.length_c   1.000
_cell.angle_alpha   90.00
_cell.angle_beta   90.00
_cell.angle_gamma   90.00
#
_symmetry.space_group_name_H-M   'P 1'
#
loop_
_entity.id
_entity.type
_entity.pdbx_description
1 polymer ?
#
loop_
_entity_poly.entity_id
_entity_poly.type
_entity_poly.pdbx_seq_one_letter_code
_entity_poly.pdbx_strand_id
1 'polypeptide(L)'
;CDDRTALVTMALRSVGIPAAFEFVPYWGSNNNGHSFVSIILPDNKIYPLQNTDKQANGDYYLSRKTPKIYRKMYSIQDLAKHIDNIPELFRHNDLLDVTKLHNIGSCDVTVSTNINKEKENFLSVFSPKRWVPVAFSSSQTFHHIGTGNIYNVDRNKEAIDLGDGIVYLPTHWVNEEAIPIGSPIIVSEDSVREIKPDTKHLE
;
A
#
# COMPACT_ATOMS: atom_id res chain seq x y z
N CYS A 1 -1.07 -4.94 16.22
CA CYS A 1 -0.64 -3.58 15.79
C CYS A 1 -1.75 -2.56 15.98
N ASP A 2 -2.98 -2.87 15.54
CA ASP A 2 -4.09 -1.90 15.45
C ASP A 2 -4.46 -1.26 16.77
N ASP A 3 -4.69 -2.05 17.82
CA ASP A 3 -5.08 -1.54 19.15
C ASP A 3 -4.03 -0.58 19.73
N ARG A 4 -2.75 -0.94 19.59
CA ARG A 4 -1.65 -0.09 20.04
C ARG A 4 -1.58 1.20 19.23
N THR A 5 -1.74 1.12 17.91
CA THR A 5 -1.75 2.29 17.04
C THR A 5 -2.92 3.21 17.37
N ALA A 6 -4.11 2.65 17.59
CA ALA A 6 -5.28 3.42 18.00
C ALA A 6 -5.05 4.11 19.35
N LEU A 7 -4.56 3.39 20.36
CA LEU A 7 -4.27 3.94 21.69
C LEU A 7 -3.27 5.08 21.63
N VAL A 8 -2.14 4.90 20.92
CA VAL A 8 -1.10 5.94 20.82
C VAL A 8 -1.61 7.15 20.03
N THR A 9 -2.38 6.94 18.96
CA THR A 9 -2.99 8.03 18.20
C THR A 9 -3.92 8.87 19.09
N MET A 10 -4.76 8.22 19.88
CA MET A 10 -5.67 8.92 20.81
C MET A 10 -4.89 9.65 21.91
N ALA A 11 -3.87 9.02 22.50
CA ALA A 11 -3.04 9.62 23.54
C ALA A 11 -2.32 10.89 23.03
N LEU A 12 -1.73 10.86 21.85
CA LEU A 12 -1.09 12.03 21.25
C LEU A 12 -2.09 13.16 21.00
N ARG A 13 -3.25 12.84 20.46
CA ARG A 13 -4.31 13.81 20.21
C ARG A 13 -4.85 14.46 21.48
N SER A 14 -4.95 13.69 22.57
CA SER A 14 -5.43 14.20 23.88
C SER A 14 -4.52 15.27 24.47
N VAL A 15 -3.25 15.30 24.09
CA VAL A 15 -2.27 16.35 24.50
C VAL A 15 -2.00 17.37 23.38
N GLY A 16 -2.84 17.41 22.35
CA GLY A 16 -2.77 18.43 21.29
C GLY A 16 -1.75 18.13 20.18
N ILE A 17 -1.17 16.91 20.13
CA ILE A 17 -0.26 16.52 19.05
C ILE A 17 -1.07 15.96 17.88
N PRO A 18 -0.99 16.56 16.67
CA PRO A 18 -1.65 16.04 15.49
C PRO A 18 -1.09 14.67 15.10
N ALA A 19 -1.87 13.63 15.26
CA ALA A 19 -1.46 12.26 14.95
C ALA A 19 -2.52 11.54 14.11
N ALA A 20 -2.08 10.63 13.26
CA ALA A 20 -2.93 9.84 12.38
C ALA A 20 -2.67 8.34 12.55
N PHE A 21 -3.73 7.56 12.43
CA PHE A 21 -3.66 6.11 12.28
C PHE A 21 -3.40 5.81 10.80
N GLU A 22 -2.27 5.19 10.50
CA GLU A 22 -1.90 4.78 9.15
C GLU A 22 -1.58 3.29 9.10
N PHE A 23 -1.74 2.70 7.92
CA PHE A 23 -1.47 1.28 7.78
C PHE A 23 -1.10 0.89 6.35
N VAL A 24 -0.30 -0.17 6.27
CA VAL A 24 -0.05 -0.93 5.04
C VAL A 24 -1.05 -2.10 5.05
N PRO A 25 -1.97 -2.20 4.08
CA PRO A 25 -2.98 -3.26 4.10
C PRO A 25 -2.36 -4.65 3.98
N TYR A 26 -1.42 -4.81 3.05
CA TYR A 26 -0.62 -6.01 2.87
C TYR A 26 0.76 -5.64 2.36
N TRP A 27 1.79 -6.36 2.81
CA TRP A 27 3.14 -6.22 2.29
C TRP A 27 3.27 -6.89 0.92
N GLY A 28 4.08 -6.33 0.04
CA GLY A 28 4.43 -6.95 -1.24
C GLY A 28 5.38 -8.16 -1.12
N SER A 29 5.93 -8.41 0.06
CA SER A 29 6.90 -9.50 0.34
C SER A 29 6.49 -10.41 1.49
N ASN A 30 5.29 -10.24 2.05
CA ASN A 30 4.82 -11.01 3.21
C ASN A 30 3.29 -11.02 3.25
N ASN A 31 2.72 -11.93 4.05
CA ASN A 31 1.29 -12.20 4.12
C ASN A 31 0.50 -11.35 5.13
N ASN A 32 1.11 -10.36 5.75
CA ASN A 32 0.49 -9.49 6.75
C ASN A 32 0.55 -8.03 6.33
N GLY A 33 -0.29 -7.23 6.95
CA GLY A 33 -0.21 -5.77 6.95
C GLY A 33 0.52 -5.24 8.18
N HIS A 34 0.51 -3.92 8.36
CA HIS A 34 1.07 -3.25 9.51
C HIS A 34 0.37 -1.92 9.77
N SER A 35 0.08 -1.62 11.03
CA SER A 35 -0.47 -0.33 11.43
C SER A 35 0.54 0.43 12.30
N PHE A 36 0.61 1.73 12.09
CA PHE A 36 1.52 2.63 12.79
C PHE A 36 0.91 4.03 12.94
N VAL A 37 1.52 4.83 13.79
CA VAL A 37 1.11 6.23 14.03
C VAL A 37 1.99 7.14 13.20
N SER A 38 1.41 8.16 12.58
CA SER A 38 2.16 9.27 12.01
C SER A 38 1.82 10.58 12.70
N ILE A 39 2.83 11.33 13.14
CA ILE A 39 2.67 12.72 13.59
C ILE A 39 2.59 13.58 12.34
N ILE A 40 1.59 14.45 12.28
CA ILE A 40 1.42 15.41 11.20
C ILE A 40 2.17 16.68 11.58
N LEU A 41 3.21 16.97 10.82
CA LEU A 41 4.02 18.18 10.99
C LEU A 41 3.47 19.35 10.14
N PRO A 42 3.91 20.59 10.38
CA PRO A 42 3.64 21.70 9.48
C PRO A 42 4.02 21.36 8.03
N ASP A 43 3.35 21.99 7.05
CA ASP A 43 3.54 21.76 5.61
C ASP A 43 3.18 20.35 5.13
N ASN A 44 2.26 19.67 5.84
CA ASN A 44 1.85 18.28 5.54
C ASN A 44 2.99 17.25 5.58
N LYS A 45 4.12 17.60 6.17
CA LYS A 45 5.16 16.62 6.45
C LYS A 45 4.67 15.62 7.49
N ILE A 46 5.13 14.40 7.40
CA ILE A 46 4.77 13.33 8.32
C ILE A 46 6.01 12.78 9.02
N TYR A 47 5.83 12.42 10.28
CA TYR A 47 6.83 11.72 11.07
C TYR A 47 6.22 10.42 11.59
N PRO A 48 6.49 9.29 10.91
CA PRO A 48 5.96 7.99 11.32
C PRO A 48 6.61 7.53 12.62
N LEU A 49 5.77 7.08 13.57
CA LEU A 49 6.21 6.45 14.81
C LEU A 49 6.04 4.94 14.68
N GLN A 50 7.13 4.21 14.69
CA GLN A 50 7.04 2.76 14.86
C GLN A 50 6.90 2.40 16.34
N ASN A 51 6.17 1.33 16.58
CA ASN A 51 5.83 0.84 17.91
C ASN A 51 7.02 0.13 18.62
N THR A 52 8.26 0.54 18.44
CA THR A 52 9.40 -0.10 19.09
C THR A 52 10.20 0.90 19.91
N ASP A 53 10.62 0.48 21.10
CA ASP A 53 11.38 1.27 22.07
C ASP A 53 12.78 1.72 21.58
N LYS A 54 13.13 1.37 20.34
CA LYS A 54 14.44 1.65 19.75
C LYS A 54 14.50 2.90 18.85
N GLN A 55 13.41 3.66 18.76
CA GLN A 55 13.31 4.81 17.84
C GLN A 55 13.50 6.18 18.51
N ALA A 56 14.41 6.26 19.47
CA ALA A 56 14.75 7.56 20.09
C ALA A 56 15.33 8.58 19.11
N ASN A 57 15.71 8.20 17.89
CA ASN A 57 16.45 9.04 16.94
C ASN A 57 15.70 9.31 15.61
N GLY A 58 14.42 9.01 15.51
CA GLY A 58 13.63 9.35 14.31
C GLY A 58 13.86 8.46 13.09
N ASP A 59 14.58 7.36 13.25
CA ASP A 59 14.84 6.43 12.15
C ASP A 59 13.63 5.54 11.88
N TYR A 60 13.01 5.76 10.73
CA TYR A 60 11.86 5.01 10.29
C TYR A 60 12.24 3.91 9.31
N TYR A 61 11.94 2.68 9.67
CA TYR A 61 12.10 1.52 8.79
C TYR A 61 10.76 0.90 8.44
N LEU A 62 10.34 1.04 7.19
CA LEU A 62 9.53 0.02 6.57
C LEU A 62 10.49 -1.05 6.04
N SER A 63 10.83 -2.04 6.86
CA SER A 63 11.75 -3.12 6.50
C SER A 63 11.16 -4.12 5.49
N ARG A 64 10.07 -3.75 4.82
CA ARG A 64 9.31 -4.63 3.93
C ARG A 64 8.80 -3.85 2.73
N LYS A 65 8.60 -4.55 1.62
CA LYS A 65 8.03 -3.98 0.39
C LYS A 65 6.63 -3.45 0.64
N THR A 66 6.48 -2.13 0.59
CA THR A 66 5.22 -1.42 0.89
C THR A 66 4.48 -1.08 -0.40
N PRO A 67 3.36 -1.73 -0.72
CA PRO A 67 2.62 -1.44 -1.94
C PRO A 67 1.77 -0.18 -1.83
N LYS A 68 1.16 0.07 -0.66
CA LYS A 68 0.27 1.20 -0.38
C LYS A 68 0.27 1.54 1.10
N ILE A 69 0.05 2.82 1.41
CA ILE A 69 -0.20 3.31 2.76
C ILE A 69 -1.51 4.08 2.78
N TYR A 70 -2.40 3.69 3.67
CA TYR A 70 -3.67 4.37 3.90
C TYR A 70 -3.72 5.00 5.29
N ARG A 71 -4.42 6.13 5.39
CA ARG A 71 -4.75 6.82 6.64
C ARG A 71 -6.22 6.67 6.92
N LYS A 72 -6.58 6.30 8.16
CA LYS A 72 -7.96 6.37 8.64
C LYS A 72 -8.33 7.82 8.96
N MET A 73 -9.36 8.30 8.29
CA MET A 73 -9.89 9.66 8.44
C MET A 73 -11.16 9.64 9.28
N TYR A 74 -11.55 10.80 9.83
CA TYR A 74 -12.88 10.98 10.44
C TYR A 74 -13.91 11.56 9.46
N SER A 75 -13.45 11.97 8.29
CA SER A 75 -14.28 12.48 7.20
C SER A 75 -14.44 11.42 6.11
N ILE A 76 -15.58 11.44 5.45
CA ILE A 76 -15.83 10.58 4.29
C ILE A 76 -14.86 10.95 3.18
N GLN A 77 -14.22 9.93 2.62
CA GLN A 77 -13.32 10.01 1.47
C GLN A 77 -14.00 9.35 0.27
N ASP A 78 -13.71 9.85 -0.93
CA ASP A 78 -14.34 9.37 -2.16
C ASP A 78 -13.60 8.19 -2.81
N LEU A 79 -13.01 7.29 -2.01
CA LEU A 79 -12.17 6.23 -2.56
C LEU A 79 -12.98 5.22 -3.41
N ALA A 80 -14.19 4.90 -2.99
CA ALA A 80 -15.05 3.96 -3.72
C ALA A 80 -16.54 4.27 -3.48
N LYS A 81 -17.04 5.37 -4.05
CA LYS A 81 -18.45 5.73 -3.93
C LYS A 81 -19.35 4.71 -4.63
N HIS A 82 -20.32 4.16 -3.88
CA HIS A 82 -21.50 3.44 -4.39
C HIS A 82 -21.23 2.18 -5.22
N ILE A 83 -20.18 1.42 -4.90
CA ILE A 83 -19.89 0.19 -5.62
C ILE A 83 -20.31 -0.99 -4.76
N ASP A 84 -21.26 -1.75 -5.26
CA ASP A 84 -21.61 -3.05 -4.72
C ASP A 84 -20.50 -4.06 -5.06
N ASN A 85 -20.23 -5.01 -4.15
CA ASN A 85 -19.27 -6.10 -4.37
C ASN A 85 -17.83 -5.63 -4.62
N ILE A 86 -17.26 -4.90 -3.65
CA ILE A 86 -15.85 -4.50 -3.61
C ILE A 86 -15.11 -5.20 -2.46
N PRO A 87 -13.75 -5.31 -2.54
CA PRO A 87 -12.96 -5.85 -1.45
C PRO A 87 -13.21 -5.11 -0.13
N GLU A 88 -13.16 -5.84 0.97
CA GLU A 88 -13.43 -5.30 2.32
C GLU A 88 -12.64 -4.03 2.63
N LEU A 89 -11.37 -3.99 2.24
CA LEU A 89 -10.50 -2.81 2.41
C LEU A 89 -11.17 -1.52 1.88
N PHE A 90 -11.84 -1.58 0.73
CA PHE A 90 -12.40 -0.42 0.04
C PHE A 90 -13.88 -0.15 0.38
N ARG A 91 -14.50 -0.99 1.20
CA ARG A 91 -15.85 -0.73 1.75
C ARG A 91 -15.86 0.41 2.76
N HIS A 92 -14.69 0.74 3.30
CA HIS A 92 -14.52 1.83 4.24
C HIS A 92 -14.31 3.14 3.51
N ASN A 93 -15.25 4.07 3.66
CA ASN A 93 -15.21 5.38 3.05
C ASN A 93 -14.40 6.42 3.85
N ASP A 94 -13.62 5.96 4.82
CA ASP A 94 -12.77 6.76 5.69
C ASP A 94 -11.27 6.63 5.37
N LEU A 95 -10.93 6.03 4.22
CA LEU A 95 -9.54 5.78 3.83
C LEU A 95 -9.02 6.87 2.88
N LEU A 96 -7.89 7.47 3.23
CA LEU A 96 -7.12 8.37 2.38
C LEU A 96 -5.81 7.69 1.98
N ASP A 97 -5.51 7.64 0.68
CA ASP A 97 -4.19 7.22 0.19
C ASP A 97 -3.14 8.29 0.55
N VAL A 98 -2.17 7.89 1.36
CA VAL A 98 -1.07 8.77 1.80
C VAL A 98 0.29 8.23 1.38
N THR A 99 0.34 7.27 0.48
CA THR A 99 1.57 6.61 0.02
C THR A 99 2.63 7.63 -0.40
N LYS A 100 2.23 8.66 -1.16
CA LYS A 100 3.13 9.70 -1.63
C LYS A 100 3.75 10.56 -0.52
N LEU A 101 3.10 10.65 0.64
CA LEU A 101 3.60 11.46 1.75
C LEU A 101 4.74 10.76 2.49
N HIS A 102 4.87 9.44 2.32
CA HIS A 102 5.95 8.65 2.89
C HIS A 102 7.17 8.65 1.98
N ASN A 103 8.34 8.58 2.60
CA ASN A 103 9.59 8.48 1.86
C ASN A 103 9.86 7.04 1.40
N ILE A 104 8.92 6.51 0.60
CA ILE A 104 9.03 5.23 -0.08
C ILE A 104 8.97 5.47 -1.59
N GLY A 105 9.67 4.65 -2.36
CA GLY A 105 9.58 4.71 -3.83
C GLY A 105 8.14 4.40 -4.27
N SER A 106 7.55 5.27 -5.06
CA SER A 106 6.23 5.06 -5.65
C SER A 106 6.10 5.71 -7.02
N CYS A 107 5.32 5.09 -7.89
CA CYS A 107 5.04 5.61 -9.24
C CYS A 107 3.57 5.38 -9.63
N ASP A 108 3.15 6.02 -10.71
CA ASP A 108 1.86 5.76 -11.33
C ASP A 108 1.99 4.59 -12.30
N VAL A 109 1.03 3.68 -12.26
CA VAL A 109 1.03 2.45 -13.05
C VAL A 109 -0.19 2.42 -13.95
N THR A 110 0.02 2.40 -15.26
CA THR A 110 -1.06 2.20 -16.23
C THR A 110 -1.01 0.76 -16.73
N VAL A 111 -2.14 0.07 -16.61
CA VAL A 111 -2.27 -1.33 -17.00
C VAL A 111 -3.02 -1.41 -18.32
N SER A 112 -2.37 -1.99 -19.34
CA SER A 112 -2.99 -2.28 -20.63
C SER A 112 -3.74 -3.60 -20.54
N THR A 113 -5.02 -3.56 -20.23
CA THR A 113 -5.86 -4.75 -20.19
C THR A 113 -7.08 -4.58 -21.10
N ASN A 114 -7.67 -5.68 -21.53
CA ASN A 114 -8.98 -5.69 -22.18
C ASN A 114 -10.08 -5.41 -21.14
N ILE A 115 -10.02 -4.22 -20.53
CA ILE A 115 -10.86 -3.85 -19.42
C ILE A 115 -12.26 -3.56 -19.92
N ASN A 116 -13.23 -4.22 -19.35
CA ASN A 116 -14.60 -3.74 -19.39
C ASN A 116 -14.64 -2.42 -18.61
N LYS A 117 -14.82 -1.30 -19.30
CA LYS A 117 -14.83 0.07 -18.74
C LYS A 117 -15.89 0.29 -17.64
N GLU A 118 -16.78 -0.67 -17.48
CA GLU A 118 -17.87 -0.64 -16.50
C GLU A 118 -17.52 -1.31 -15.17
N LYS A 119 -16.31 -1.90 -15.05
CA LYS A 119 -15.89 -2.59 -13.83
C LYS A 119 -14.70 -1.89 -13.17
N GLU A 120 -14.72 -1.91 -11.87
CA GLU A 120 -13.62 -1.40 -11.05
C GLU A 120 -12.38 -2.28 -11.14
N ASN A 121 -11.23 -1.63 -11.18
CA ASN A 121 -9.93 -2.27 -11.32
C ASN A 121 -9.18 -2.24 -10.00
N PHE A 122 -8.49 -3.33 -9.72
CA PHE A 122 -7.64 -3.44 -8.53
C PHE A 122 -6.24 -3.89 -8.93
N LEU A 123 -5.24 -3.43 -8.17
CA LEU A 123 -3.93 -4.08 -8.13
C LEU A 123 -3.87 -4.92 -6.86
N SER A 124 -3.57 -6.19 -7.04
CA SER A 124 -3.48 -7.16 -5.95
C SER A 124 -2.03 -7.58 -5.73
N VAL A 125 -1.63 -7.78 -4.48
CA VAL A 125 -0.36 -8.40 -4.10
C VAL A 125 -0.58 -9.86 -3.73
N PHE A 126 0.45 -10.68 -3.88
CA PHE A 126 0.36 -12.10 -3.55
C PHE A 126 0.46 -12.30 -2.03
N SER A 127 -0.56 -12.92 -1.47
CA SER A 127 -0.54 -13.52 -0.14
C SER A 127 -0.38 -15.05 -0.31
N PRO A 128 0.22 -15.79 0.64
CA PRO A 128 0.45 -17.24 0.48
C PRO A 128 -0.76 -18.09 0.09
N LYS A 129 -1.96 -17.57 0.21
CA LYS A 129 -3.19 -18.29 -0.13
C LYS A 129 -3.96 -17.68 -1.30
N ARG A 130 -3.81 -16.38 -1.57
CA ARG A 130 -4.62 -15.67 -2.57
C ARG A 130 -4.00 -14.32 -2.96
N TRP A 131 -4.43 -13.78 -4.08
CA TRP A 131 -4.20 -12.40 -4.44
C TRP A 131 -5.11 -11.48 -3.62
N VAL A 132 -4.52 -10.43 -3.03
CA VAL A 132 -5.25 -9.49 -2.16
C VAL A 132 -5.18 -8.10 -2.76
N PRO A 133 -6.32 -7.48 -3.08
CA PRO A 133 -6.38 -6.11 -3.57
C PRO A 133 -5.82 -5.12 -2.56
N VAL A 134 -4.89 -4.27 -3.03
CA VAL A 134 -4.25 -3.22 -2.20
C VAL A 134 -4.39 -1.84 -2.80
N ALA A 135 -4.71 -1.73 -4.08
CA ALA A 135 -4.98 -0.46 -4.75
C ALA A 135 -6.22 -0.59 -5.65
N PHE A 136 -6.92 0.53 -5.79
CA PHE A 136 -8.16 0.67 -6.54
C PHE A 136 -8.03 1.79 -7.57
N SER A 137 -8.68 1.61 -8.72
CA SER A 137 -8.85 2.66 -9.72
C SER A 137 -10.12 2.45 -10.52
N SER A 138 -10.86 3.53 -10.76
CA SER A 138 -11.96 3.57 -11.74
C SER A 138 -11.47 3.75 -13.19
N SER A 139 -10.15 3.81 -13.38
CA SER A 139 -9.49 3.93 -14.68
C SER A 139 -8.45 2.83 -14.86
N GLN A 140 -7.65 2.91 -15.93
CA GLN A 140 -6.52 2.01 -16.14
C GLN A 140 -5.26 2.44 -15.36
N THR A 141 -5.26 3.65 -14.79
CA THR A 141 -4.10 4.19 -14.08
C THR A 141 -4.32 4.12 -12.58
N PHE A 142 -3.38 3.51 -11.91
CA PHE A 142 -3.27 3.45 -10.46
C PHE A 142 -2.21 4.44 -10.01
N HIS A 143 -2.54 5.30 -9.07
CA HIS A 143 -1.63 6.34 -8.58
C HIS A 143 -0.84 5.90 -7.36
N HIS A 144 0.40 6.38 -7.24
CA HIS A 144 1.27 6.18 -6.08
C HIS A 144 1.44 4.72 -5.66
N ILE A 145 1.73 3.85 -6.62
CA ILE A 145 1.99 2.42 -6.38
C ILE A 145 3.42 2.24 -5.92
N GLY A 146 3.59 1.55 -4.79
CA GLY A 146 4.91 1.30 -4.19
C GLY A 146 5.81 0.45 -5.09
N THR A 147 7.08 0.86 -5.19
CA THR A 147 8.08 0.21 -6.05
C THR A 147 8.93 -0.83 -5.30
N GLY A 148 8.71 -0.98 -4.01
CA GLY A 148 9.50 -1.87 -3.16
C GLY A 148 10.80 -1.26 -2.64
N ASN A 149 11.21 -0.10 -3.14
CA ASN A 149 12.37 0.59 -2.63
C ASN A 149 12.05 1.26 -1.30
N ILE A 150 12.96 1.08 -0.36
CA ILE A 150 12.92 1.71 0.95
C ILE A 150 14.06 2.71 0.99
N TYR A 151 13.71 3.99 1.00
CA TYR A 151 14.70 5.03 1.26
C TYR A 151 15.06 4.99 2.74
N ASN A 152 16.25 4.51 3.03
CA ASN A 152 16.77 4.46 4.39
C ASN A 152 17.01 5.88 4.90
N VAL A 153 16.33 6.25 5.97
CA VAL A 153 16.54 7.55 6.64
C VAL A 153 17.71 7.50 7.61
N ASP A 154 18.15 6.29 8.00
CA ASP A 154 19.34 6.12 8.83
C ASP A 154 20.61 6.14 7.98
N ARG A 155 21.34 7.26 8.06
CA ARG A 155 22.60 7.47 7.33
C ARG A 155 23.72 6.49 7.73
N ASN A 156 23.51 5.65 8.74
CA ASN A 156 24.52 4.75 9.31
C ASN A 156 24.23 3.26 9.11
N LYS A 157 23.12 2.91 8.43
CA LYS A 157 22.78 1.50 8.18
C LYS A 157 22.68 1.24 6.68
N GLU A 158 23.24 0.12 6.27
CA GLU A 158 23.10 -0.38 4.90
C GLU A 158 21.62 -0.58 4.58
N ALA A 159 21.19 -0.11 3.40
CA ALA A 159 19.85 -0.38 2.90
C ALA A 159 19.65 -1.89 2.81
N ILE A 160 18.57 -2.39 3.38
CA ILE A 160 18.22 -3.81 3.18
C ILE A 160 17.76 -3.95 1.74
N ASP A 161 18.58 -4.61 0.93
CA ASP A 161 18.19 -5.00 -0.42
C ASP A 161 17.10 -6.09 -0.33
N LEU A 162 15.88 -5.70 -0.62
CA LEU A 162 14.74 -6.62 -0.70
C LEU A 162 14.51 -7.16 -2.13
N GLY A 163 15.48 -6.93 -3.02
CA GLY A 163 15.38 -7.21 -4.46
C GLY A 163 14.50 -6.18 -5.20
N ASP A 164 14.50 -6.27 -6.52
CA ASP A 164 13.85 -5.28 -7.37
C ASP A 164 12.32 -5.42 -7.40
N GLY A 165 11.63 -4.38 -6.97
CA GLY A 165 10.21 -4.17 -7.22
C GLY A 165 9.24 -5.00 -6.37
N ILE A 166 7.96 -4.76 -6.60
CA ILE A 166 6.82 -5.51 -6.06
C ILE A 166 6.07 -6.14 -7.21
N VAL A 167 5.66 -7.39 -7.02
CA VAL A 167 4.79 -8.09 -7.98
C VAL A 167 3.34 -7.74 -7.69
N TYR A 168 2.67 -7.21 -8.71
CA TYR A 168 1.24 -6.93 -8.69
C TYR A 168 0.51 -7.73 -9.76
N LEU A 169 -0.73 -8.08 -9.47
CA LEU A 169 -1.66 -8.67 -10.43
C LEU A 169 -2.83 -7.71 -10.66
N PRO A 170 -3.09 -7.29 -11.89
CA PRO A 170 -4.33 -6.58 -12.22
C PRO A 170 -5.53 -7.52 -12.10
N THR A 171 -6.55 -7.10 -11.35
CA THR A 171 -7.71 -7.93 -11.03
C THR A 171 -9.01 -7.16 -11.08
N HIS A 172 -10.12 -7.87 -11.33
CA HIS A 172 -11.47 -7.49 -10.93
C HIS A 172 -11.84 -8.21 -9.63
N TRP A 173 -12.81 -7.66 -8.91
CA TRP A 173 -13.38 -8.31 -7.74
C TRP A 173 -14.71 -8.95 -8.09
N VAL A 174 -14.82 -10.27 -7.96
CA VAL A 174 -16.01 -11.03 -8.31
C VAL A 174 -16.24 -12.12 -7.27
N ASN A 175 -17.40 -12.17 -6.65
CA ASN A 175 -17.77 -13.19 -5.65
C ASN A 175 -16.72 -13.37 -4.55
N GLU A 176 -16.24 -12.26 -4.00
CA GLU A 176 -15.22 -12.22 -2.95
C GLU A 176 -13.82 -12.75 -3.35
N GLU A 177 -13.56 -12.84 -4.64
CA GLU A 177 -12.28 -13.26 -5.18
C GLU A 177 -11.67 -12.23 -6.14
N ALA A 178 -10.34 -12.16 -6.16
CA ALA A 178 -9.55 -11.36 -7.10
C ALA A 178 -9.36 -12.16 -8.39
N ILE A 179 -10.09 -11.82 -9.43
CA ILE A 179 -10.03 -12.49 -10.74
C ILE A 179 -9.05 -11.73 -11.65
N PRO A 180 -8.01 -12.41 -12.17
CA PRO A 180 -7.03 -11.80 -13.06
C PRO A 180 -7.66 -11.20 -14.32
N ILE A 181 -7.21 -10.00 -14.70
CA ILE A 181 -7.59 -9.31 -15.95
C ILE A 181 -6.40 -9.02 -16.85
N GLY A 182 -5.22 -9.39 -16.45
CA GLY A 182 -3.97 -9.23 -17.18
C GLY A 182 -2.86 -10.05 -16.56
N SER A 183 -1.68 -9.99 -17.17
CA SER A 183 -0.50 -10.64 -16.65
C SER A 183 -0.01 -9.97 -15.37
N PRO A 184 0.66 -10.69 -14.46
CA PRO A 184 1.36 -10.07 -13.36
C PRO A 184 2.42 -9.08 -13.87
N ILE A 185 2.61 -8.01 -13.12
CA ILE A 185 3.61 -6.99 -13.40
C ILE A 185 4.57 -6.84 -12.22
N ILE A 186 5.83 -6.53 -12.50
CA ILE A 186 6.78 -6.07 -11.49
C ILE A 186 6.88 -4.55 -11.61
N VAL A 187 6.63 -3.87 -10.51
CA VAL A 187 6.77 -2.41 -10.39
C VAL A 187 8.01 -2.11 -9.56
N SER A 188 9.03 -1.55 -10.19
CA SER A 188 10.26 -1.06 -9.56
C SER A 188 10.40 0.45 -9.74
N GLU A 189 11.42 1.07 -9.15
CA GLU A 189 11.63 2.52 -9.24
C GLU A 189 11.72 3.02 -10.68
N ASP A 190 12.43 2.27 -11.51
CA ASP A 190 12.76 2.67 -12.88
C ASP A 190 11.88 2.02 -13.94
N SER A 191 11.03 1.05 -13.58
CA SER A 191 10.32 0.29 -14.59
C SER A 191 9.05 -0.40 -14.08
N VAL A 192 8.10 -0.54 -15.02
CA VAL A 192 6.96 -1.46 -14.90
C VAL A 192 7.14 -2.53 -15.97
N ARG A 193 7.29 -3.78 -15.57
CA ARG A 193 7.54 -4.91 -16.48
C ARG A 193 6.46 -5.97 -16.31
N GLU A 194 5.93 -6.45 -17.42
CA GLU A 194 5.04 -7.61 -17.45
C GLU A 194 5.82 -8.91 -17.23
N ILE A 195 5.33 -9.78 -16.37
CA ILE A 195 5.85 -11.12 -16.17
C ILE A 195 5.19 -12.03 -17.20
N LYS A 196 5.96 -12.46 -18.19
CA LYS A 196 5.50 -13.44 -19.18
C LYS A 196 5.78 -14.86 -18.66
N PRO A 197 4.82 -15.79 -18.79
CA PRO A 197 5.06 -17.18 -18.42
C PRO A 197 6.18 -17.77 -19.27
N ASP A 198 7.10 -18.49 -18.64
CA ASP A 198 8.09 -19.30 -19.35
C ASP A 198 7.43 -20.58 -19.80
N THR A 199 6.98 -20.58 -21.06
CA THR A 199 6.30 -21.76 -21.66
C THR A 199 7.21 -22.96 -21.86
N LYS A 200 8.55 -22.82 -21.69
CA LYS A 200 9.50 -23.92 -21.86
C LYS A 200 9.54 -24.89 -20.67
N HIS A 201 8.95 -24.50 -19.55
CA HIS A 201 8.94 -25.30 -18.30
C HIS A 201 7.53 -25.64 -17.82
N LEU A 202 6.52 -25.50 -18.68
CA LEU A 202 5.17 -26.02 -18.43
C LEU A 202 5.13 -27.50 -18.87
N GLU A 203 5.60 -28.41 -18.00
CA GLU A 203 5.31 -29.83 -18.11
C GLU A 203 4.14 -30.21 -17.22
#